data_ad02c7c8b2586c1074f46641fd872586
#
_entry.id   ad02c7c8b2586c1074f46641fd872586
#
_cell.length_a   1.000
_cell.length_b   1.000
_cell.length_c   1.000
_cell.angle_alpha   90.00
_cell.angle_beta   90.00
_cell.angle_gamma   90.00
#
_symmetry.space_group_name_H-M   'P 1'
#
loop_
_entity.id
_entity.type
_entity.pdbx_description
1 polymer ?
#
loop_
_entity_poly.entity_id
_entity_poly.type
_entity_poly.pdbx_seq_one_letter_code
_entity_poly.pdbx_strand_id
1 'polypeptide(L)'
;MLENRQGRVSAKVSVLEMDDGFLEELPAEKQEFPNKLLELLKQCTDQMPRLYQYQDGMLLPQLRAEKQEVALADTSILWRVENSIELEARQAETARLLLEMGGVHTLWLEGEPVTVRRCSVSVTLREETASLRLDCQRSYDTPQPSAAQCEQLAELCTQTVQSFWQQGIDLVHLQQRSALQNGVGREKITIKNACPQLQADVRFLPM
;
A
#
# COMPACT_ATOMS: atom_id res chain seq x y z
N MET A 1 15.59 -12.32 0.68
CA MET A 1 15.95 -13.24 1.78
C MET A 1 14.86 -14.29 1.93
N LEU A 2 15.22 -15.58 1.96
CA LEU A 2 14.25 -16.68 1.96
C LEU A 2 14.19 -17.31 3.35
N GLU A 3 13.02 -17.42 3.92
CA GLU A 3 12.77 -18.10 5.18
C GLU A 3 11.84 -19.31 4.92
N ASN A 4 12.31 -20.51 5.30
CA ASN A 4 11.52 -21.73 5.13
C ASN A 4 10.83 -22.09 6.45
N ARG A 5 9.50 -21.99 6.48
CA ARG A 5 8.66 -22.44 7.59
C ARG A 5 7.67 -23.49 7.09
N GLN A 6 7.75 -24.69 7.63
CA GLN A 6 6.81 -25.79 7.35
C GLN A 6 6.67 -26.13 5.85
N GLY A 7 7.78 -26.14 5.12
CA GLY A 7 7.77 -26.44 3.67
C GLY A 7 7.26 -25.31 2.78
N ARG A 8 6.95 -24.13 3.33
CA ARG A 8 6.61 -22.93 2.56
C ARG A 8 7.82 -22.00 2.52
N VAL A 9 8.17 -21.55 1.34
CA VAL A 9 9.21 -20.53 1.13
C VAL A 9 8.51 -19.18 1.12
N SER A 10 8.93 -18.27 2.02
CA SER A 10 8.52 -16.87 2.01
C SER A 10 9.71 -15.99 1.70
N ALA A 11 9.50 -14.94 0.91
CA ALA A 11 10.51 -13.95 0.61
C ALA A 11 10.00 -12.57 1.03
N LYS A 12 10.88 -11.76 1.64
CA LYS A 12 10.66 -10.34 1.89
C LYS A 12 11.50 -9.54 0.94
N VAL A 13 10.92 -8.54 0.32
CA VAL A 13 11.57 -7.69 -0.66
C VAL A 13 11.41 -6.24 -0.23
N SER A 14 12.47 -5.47 -0.36
CA SER A 14 12.48 -4.02 -0.12
C SER A 14 13.39 -3.33 -1.12
N VAL A 15 13.25 -2.03 -1.23
CA VAL A 15 14.20 -1.17 -1.95
C VAL A 15 15.13 -0.55 -0.92
N LEU A 16 16.43 -0.64 -1.15
CA LEU A 16 17.44 0.01 -0.33
C LEU A 16 18.01 1.19 -1.11
N GLU A 17 17.80 2.39 -0.59
CA GLU A 17 18.48 3.61 -1.05
C GLU A 17 19.81 3.74 -0.29
N MET A 18 20.88 3.92 -1.02
CA MET A 18 22.23 4.01 -0.48
C MET A 18 22.93 5.24 -1.04
N ASP A 19 23.72 5.89 -0.18
CA ASP A 19 24.68 6.91 -0.62
C ASP A 19 25.84 6.28 -1.40
N ASP A 20 26.46 7.03 -2.29
CA ASP A 20 27.53 6.55 -3.19
C ASP A 20 28.72 5.90 -2.47
N GLY A 21 29.00 6.27 -1.22
CA GLY A 21 30.08 5.70 -0.40
C GLY A 21 29.67 4.54 0.50
N PHE A 22 28.37 4.22 0.62
CA PHE A 22 27.89 3.24 1.60
C PHE A 22 28.52 1.85 1.47
N LEU A 23 28.69 1.36 0.25
CA LEU A 23 29.29 0.03 -0.01
C LEU A 23 30.81 0.00 0.27
N GLU A 24 31.48 1.15 0.15
CA GLU A 24 32.92 1.27 0.41
C GLU A 24 33.20 1.36 1.91
N GLU A 25 32.28 1.92 2.68
CA GLU A 25 32.35 2.11 4.12
C GLU A 25 31.76 0.96 4.94
N LEU A 26 31.24 -0.09 4.30
CA LEU A 26 30.72 -1.25 5.02
C LEU A 26 31.80 -1.82 5.96
N PRO A 27 31.52 -1.91 7.29
CA PRO A 27 32.50 -2.39 8.25
C PRO A 27 32.95 -3.80 7.90
N ALA A 28 34.22 -4.09 8.19
CA ALA A 28 34.86 -5.39 7.92
C ALA A 28 34.12 -6.57 8.58
N GLU A 29 33.28 -6.33 9.58
CA GLU A 29 32.40 -7.29 10.23
C GLU A 29 31.11 -7.46 9.42
N LYS A 30 31.26 -8.01 8.23
CA LYS A 30 30.19 -8.28 7.25
C LYS A 30 29.00 -9.13 7.76
N GLN A 31 29.08 -9.65 8.98
CA GLN A 31 28.03 -10.53 9.55
C GLN A 31 26.87 -9.77 10.22
N GLU A 32 27.09 -8.55 10.72
CA GLU A 32 26.04 -7.78 11.41
C GLU A 32 25.03 -7.14 10.44
N PHE A 33 25.48 -6.68 9.29
CA PHE A 33 24.64 -6.03 8.31
C PHE A 33 23.47 -6.90 7.79
N PRO A 34 23.69 -8.15 7.39
CA PRO A 34 22.59 -9.03 6.98
C PRO A 34 21.56 -9.30 8.10
N ASN A 35 22.01 -9.39 9.35
CA ASN A 35 21.12 -9.60 10.50
C ASN A 35 20.27 -8.37 10.78
N LYS A 36 20.89 -7.18 10.79
CA LYS A 36 20.18 -5.90 10.96
C LYS A 36 19.17 -5.68 9.83
N LEU A 37 19.56 -5.92 8.58
CA LEU A 37 18.67 -5.85 7.43
C LEU A 37 17.49 -6.83 7.56
N LEU A 38 17.74 -8.06 8.04
CA LEU A 38 16.69 -9.03 8.30
C LEU A 38 15.71 -8.56 9.38
N GLU A 39 16.21 -7.99 10.46
CA GLU A 39 15.37 -7.43 11.54
C GLU A 39 14.51 -6.29 11.05
N LEU A 40 15.07 -5.36 10.26
CA LEU A 40 14.33 -4.27 9.64
C LEU A 40 13.27 -4.80 8.67
N LEU A 41 13.60 -5.77 7.83
CA LEU A 41 12.65 -6.41 6.93
C LEU A 41 11.53 -7.17 7.67
N LYS A 42 11.78 -7.66 8.88
CA LYS A 42 10.73 -8.24 9.74
C LYS A 42 9.79 -7.18 10.30
N GLN A 43 10.28 -5.98 10.56
CA GLN A 43 9.47 -4.83 11.00
C GLN A 43 8.60 -4.29 9.85
N CYS A 44 9.09 -4.35 8.61
CA CYS A 44 8.32 -4.02 7.43
C CYS A 44 7.30 -5.11 7.16
N THR A 45 6.12 -4.99 7.69
CA THR A 45 4.95 -5.86 7.50
C THR A 45 5.24 -7.36 7.31
N ASP A 46 4.55 -8.23 8.00
CA ASP A 46 4.68 -9.70 7.86
C ASP A 46 4.25 -10.23 6.48
N GLN A 47 3.95 -9.35 5.53
CA GLN A 47 3.34 -9.74 4.28
C GLN A 47 4.19 -9.35 3.08
N MET A 48 4.26 -10.27 2.14
CA MET A 48 4.76 -10.02 0.80
C MET A 48 3.88 -8.97 0.11
N PRO A 49 4.47 -7.94 -0.52
CA PRO A 49 3.70 -7.05 -1.38
C PRO A 49 2.98 -7.86 -2.45
N ARG A 50 1.71 -7.53 -2.69
CA ARG A 50 0.97 -8.17 -3.78
C ARG A 50 1.37 -7.53 -5.10
N LEU A 51 1.55 -8.37 -6.11
CA LEU A 51 1.65 -7.90 -7.49
C LEU A 51 0.32 -7.28 -7.92
N TYR A 52 0.39 -6.15 -8.59
CA TYR A 52 -0.77 -5.59 -9.29
C TYR A 52 -1.09 -6.46 -10.49
N GLN A 53 -2.26 -7.06 -10.50
CA GLN A 53 -2.66 -8.04 -11.54
C GLN A 53 -2.62 -7.48 -12.96
N TYR A 54 -2.71 -6.15 -13.13
CA TYR A 54 -2.80 -5.52 -14.44
C TYR A 54 -1.60 -4.67 -14.82
N GLN A 55 -0.63 -4.51 -13.94
CA GLN A 55 0.39 -3.48 -14.13
C GLN A 55 1.79 -3.93 -13.75
N ASP A 56 2.01 -5.20 -13.57
CA ASP A 56 3.32 -5.78 -13.21
C ASP A 56 4.09 -4.95 -12.17
N GLY A 57 3.34 -4.38 -11.20
CA GLY A 57 3.87 -3.50 -10.18
C GLY A 57 3.83 -4.12 -8.78
N MET A 58 4.77 -3.72 -7.95
CA MET A 58 4.89 -4.13 -6.55
C MET A 58 5.04 -2.91 -5.65
N LEU A 59 4.25 -2.85 -4.57
CA LEU A 59 4.46 -1.86 -3.53
C LEU A 59 5.48 -2.41 -2.53
N LEU A 60 6.64 -1.78 -2.48
CA LEU A 60 7.79 -2.21 -1.69
C LEU A 60 8.10 -1.19 -0.59
N PRO A 61 8.41 -1.63 0.65
CA PRO A 61 8.96 -0.74 1.67
C PRO A 61 10.33 -0.25 1.23
N GLN A 62 10.65 0.99 1.56
CA GLN A 62 11.95 1.58 1.31
C GLN A 62 12.78 1.56 2.58
N LEU A 63 14.04 1.21 2.43
CA LEU A 63 15.07 1.32 3.45
C LEU A 63 16.06 2.41 3.01
N ARG A 64 16.55 3.18 3.96
CA ARG A 64 17.60 4.18 3.73
C ARG A 64 18.84 3.79 4.50
N ALA A 65 19.97 3.82 3.82
CA ALA A 65 21.27 3.60 4.41
C ALA A 65 22.03 4.93 4.52
N GLU A 66 22.31 5.36 5.74
CA GLU A 66 23.07 6.57 6.02
C GLU A 66 24.17 6.23 7.04
N LYS A 67 25.41 6.65 6.75
CA LYS A 67 26.55 6.54 7.70
C LYS A 67 26.66 5.17 8.37
N GLN A 68 26.65 4.10 7.60
CA GLN A 68 26.74 2.71 8.07
C GLN A 68 25.48 2.20 8.86
N GLU A 69 24.44 3.01 8.94
CA GLU A 69 23.17 2.58 9.53
C GLU A 69 22.11 2.38 8.45
N VAL A 70 21.28 1.36 8.64
CA VAL A 70 20.10 1.11 7.79
C VAL A 70 18.87 1.30 8.64
N ALA A 71 17.95 2.13 8.17
CA ALA A 71 16.67 2.39 8.81
C ALA A 71 15.51 2.26 7.83
N LEU A 72 14.30 2.15 8.34
CA LEU A 72 13.09 2.28 7.53
C LEU A 72 12.96 3.73 7.08
N ALA A 73 12.74 3.94 5.79
CA ALA A 73 12.34 5.23 5.28
C ALA A 73 10.84 5.47 5.54
N ASP A 74 10.46 6.74 5.62
CA ASP A 74 9.06 7.16 5.71
C ASP A 74 8.31 7.02 4.38
N THR A 75 8.97 6.47 3.37
CA THR A 75 8.47 6.31 2.02
C THR A 75 8.39 4.83 1.63
N SER A 76 7.65 4.56 0.58
CA SER A 76 7.58 3.25 -0.07
C SER A 76 7.71 3.44 -1.57
N ILE A 77 8.21 2.44 -2.25
CA ILE A 77 8.37 2.46 -3.71
C ILE A 77 7.29 1.58 -4.34
N LEU A 78 6.52 2.17 -5.23
CA LEU A 78 5.74 1.42 -6.21
C LEU A 78 6.65 1.09 -7.39
N TRP A 79 7.20 -0.10 -7.38
CA TRP A 79 8.05 -0.59 -8.46
C TRP A 79 7.19 -1.15 -9.61
N ARG A 80 7.51 -0.74 -10.84
CA ARG A 80 6.90 -1.22 -12.08
C ARG A 80 7.99 -1.54 -13.08
N VAL A 81 7.65 -2.33 -14.11
CA VAL A 81 8.61 -2.72 -15.16
C VAL A 81 9.24 -1.50 -15.87
N GLU A 82 8.42 -0.48 -16.14
CA GLU A 82 8.87 0.70 -16.89
C GLU A 82 9.43 1.82 -16.01
N ASN A 83 8.94 1.95 -14.77
CA ASN A 83 9.33 3.02 -13.85
C ASN A 83 9.05 2.65 -12.40
N SER A 84 9.64 3.40 -11.48
CA SER A 84 9.30 3.35 -10.06
C SER A 84 8.76 4.70 -9.60
N ILE A 85 7.85 4.66 -8.63
CA ILE A 85 7.20 5.84 -8.06
C ILE A 85 7.40 5.78 -6.56
N GLU A 86 7.93 6.85 -6.00
CA GLU A 86 8.04 7.02 -4.56
C GLU A 86 6.71 7.50 -3.99
N LEU A 87 6.28 6.89 -2.89
CA LEU A 87 5.04 7.18 -2.20
C LEU A 87 5.33 7.57 -0.77
N GLU A 88 4.71 8.65 -0.31
CA GLU A 88 4.71 9.01 1.11
C GLU A 88 4.06 7.89 1.97
N ALA A 89 4.50 7.77 3.22
CA ALA A 89 4.03 6.74 4.15
C ALA A 89 2.49 6.67 4.22
N ARG A 90 1.83 7.81 4.30
CA ARG A 90 0.37 7.91 4.39
C ARG A 90 -0.32 7.38 3.13
N GLN A 91 0.20 7.73 1.96
CA GLN A 91 -0.32 7.25 0.67
C GLN A 91 -0.07 5.76 0.49
N ALA A 92 1.12 5.29 0.88
CA ALA A 92 1.48 3.88 0.81
C ALA A 92 0.59 3.02 1.73
N GLU A 93 0.35 3.46 2.98
CA GLU A 93 -0.54 2.73 3.90
C GLU A 93 -1.99 2.73 3.40
N THR A 94 -2.49 3.85 2.85
CA THR A 94 -3.82 3.89 2.25
C THR A 94 -3.93 2.96 1.04
N ALA A 95 -2.90 2.90 0.19
CA ALA A 95 -2.85 1.96 -0.93
C ALA A 95 -2.86 0.50 -0.45
N ARG A 96 -2.15 0.18 0.63
CA ARG A 96 -2.18 -1.18 1.24
C ARG A 96 -3.58 -1.55 1.74
N LEU A 97 -4.30 -0.62 2.35
CA LEU A 97 -5.69 -0.85 2.75
C LEU A 97 -6.59 -1.09 1.54
N LEU A 98 -6.49 -0.28 0.50
CA LEU A 98 -7.28 -0.41 -0.72
C LEU A 98 -6.99 -1.71 -1.48
N LEU A 99 -5.79 -2.23 -1.37
CA LEU A 99 -5.37 -3.53 -1.92
C LEU A 99 -5.73 -4.72 -1.01
N GLU A 100 -6.39 -4.47 0.10
CA GLU A 100 -6.70 -5.50 1.11
C GLU A 100 -5.46 -6.27 1.56
N MET A 101 -4.30 -5.61 1.60
CA MET A 101 -3.09 -6.23 2.10
C MET A 101 -3.27 -6.52 3.58
N GLY A 102 -3.08 -7.76 3.97
CA GLY A 102 -3.22 -8.14 5.37
C GLY A 102 -2.09 -7.54 6.21
N GLY A 103 -2.27 -7.52 7.51
CA GLY A 103 -1.37 -6.92 8.49
C GLY A 103 -2.10 -5.89 9.33
N VAL A 104 -1.36 -5.23 10.18
CA VAL A 104 -1.85 -4.10 10.96
C VAL A 104 -1.40 -2.83 10.28
N HIS A 105 -2.37 -2.01 9.89
CA HIS A 105 -2.13 -0.73 9.24
C HIS A 105 -2.39 0.39 10.24
N THR A 106 -1.47 1.33 10.38
CA THR A 106 -1.63 2.48 11.25
C THR A 106 -1.59 3.76 10.42
N LEU A 107 -2.67 4.52 10.49
CA LEU A 107 -2.80 5.83 9.84
C LEU A 107 -2.97 6.91 10.91
N TRP A 108 -2.33 8.05 10.71
CA TRP A 108 -2.53 9.22 11.54
C TRP A 108 -3.71 10.03 11.00
N LEU A 109 -4.81 10.02 11.74
CA LEU A 109 -6.06 10.69 11.36
C LEU A 109 -6.47 11.64 12.49
N GLU A 110 -6.76 12.90 12.17
CA GLU A 110 -7.07 13.96 13.16
C GLU A 110 -5.98 14.08 14.26
N GLY A 111 -4.71 13.82 13.90
CA GLY A 111 -3.59 13.89 14.84
C GLY A 111 -3.43 12.67 15.75
N GLU A 112 -4.26 11.65 15.60
CA GLU A 112 -4.20 10.42 16.40
C GLU A 112 -3.98 9.17 15.53
N PRO A 113 -3.32 8.13 16.04
CA PRO A 113 -3.11 6.89 15.33
C PRO A 113 -4.39 6.04 15.31
N VAL A 114 -4.87 5.73 14.11
CA VAL A 114 -5.98 4.79 13.89
C VAL A 114 -5.41 3.49 13.33
N THR A 115 -5.66 2.39 14.04
CA THR A 115 -5.13 1.09 13.68
C THR A 115 -6.21 0.22 13.04
N VAL A 116 -5.96 -0.23 11.82
CA VAL A 116 -6.82 -1.14 11.05
C VAL A 116 -6.15 -2.50 10.96
N ARG A 117 -6.80 -3.54 11.46
CA ARG A 117 -6.30 -4.92 11.41
C ARG A 117 -6.74 -5.67 10.16
N ARG A 118 -7.94 -5.37 9.69
CA ARG A 118 -8.49 -5.92 8.44
C ARG A 118 -9.32 -4.84 7.77
N CYS A 119 -9.26 -4.83 6.46
CA CYS A 119 -10.11 -4.00 5.62
C CYS A 119 -10.66 -4.87 4.49
N SER A 120 -11.93 -4.72 4.19
CA SER A 120 -12.54 -5.26 2.99
C SER A 120 -13.06 -4.12 2.13
N VAL A 121 -12.70 -4.13 0.86
CA VAL A 121 -13.00 -3.05 -0.07
C VAL A 121 -13.98 -3.51 -1.13
N SER A 122 -15.16 -2.91 -1.14
CA SER A 122 -16.15 -3.11 -2.20
C SER A 122 -16.22 -1.89 -3.10
N VAL A 123 -16.24 -2.13 -4.39
CA VAL A 123 -16.30 -1.08 -5.41
C VAL A 123 -17.55 -1.28 -6.25
N THR A 124 -18.37 -0.23 -6.35
CA THR A 124 -19.57 -0.22 -7.18
C THR A 124 -19.44 0.91 -8.21
N LEU A 125 -19.69 0.59 -9.47
CA LEU A 125 -19.72 1.56 -10.56
C LEU A 125 -21.15 1.89 -10.94
N ARG A 126 -21.45 3.19 -11.07
CA ARG A 126 -22.71 3.70 -11.64
C ARG A 126 -22.36 4.80 -12.62
N GLU A 127 -22.55 4.52 -13.90
CA GLU A 127 -22.19 5.45 -14.99
C GLU A 127 -20.74 5.91 -14.92
N GLU A 128 -20.49 7.16 -14.53
CA GLU A 128 -19.16 7.76 -14.38
C GLU A 128 -18.74 7.93 -12.92
N THR A 129 -19.50 7.36 -11.98
CA THR A 129 -19.21 7.44 -10.53
C THR A 129 -18.76 6.08 -10.02
N ALA A 130 -17.68 6.06 -9.24
CA ALA A 130 -17.22 4.89 -8.52
C ALA A 130 -17.38 5.12 -7.01
N SER A 131 -18.13 4.22 -6.36
CA SER A 131 -18.32 4.22 -4.91
C SER A 131 -17.45 3.14 -4.28
N LEU A 132 -16.59 3.54 -3.38
CA LEU A 132 -15.71 2.68 -2.57
C LEU A 132 -16.35 2.53 -1.19
N ARG A 133 -16.54 1.30 -0.74
CA ARG A 133 -16.94 1.03 0.64
C ARG A 133 -15.86 0.20 1.31
N LEU A 134 -15.34 0.70 2.41
CA LEU A 134 -14.35 0.06 3.25
C LEU A 134 -15.00 -0.40 4.55
N ASP A 135 -15.08 -1.70 4.74
CA ASP A 135 -15.51 -2.31 6.00
C ASP A 135 -14.24 -2.71 6.78
N CYS A 136 -13.89 -1.90 7.79
CA CYS A 136 -12.66 -2.00 8.57
C CYS A 136 -12.89 -2.69 9.91
N GLN A 137 -11.90 -3.42 10.39
CA GLN A 137 -11.83 -3.95 11.75
C GLN A 137 -10.64 -3.32 12.47
N ARG A 138 -10.89 -2.73 13.64
CA ARG A 138 -9.84 -2.17 14.49
C ARG A 138 -9.09 -3.24 15.27
N SER A 139 -7.97 -2.90 15.88
CA SER A 139 -7.33 -3.74 16.89
C SER A 139 -8.12 -3.68 18.21
N TYR A 140 -8.05 -4.74 19.01
CA TYR A 140 -8.81 -4.85 20.27
C TYR A 140 -8.49 -3.72 21.27
N ASP A 141 -7.25 -3.26 21.25
CA ASP A 141 -6.73 -2.29 22.22
C ASP A 141 -6.87 -0.82 21.76
N THR A 142 -7.52 -0.59 20.61
CA THR A 142 -7.68 0.76 20.07
C THR A 142 -9.11 1.26 20.22
N PRO A 143 -9.31 2.58 20.49
CA PRO A 143 -10.64 3.16 20.58
C PRO A 143 -11.38 3.08 19.25
N GLN A 144 -12.69 3.20 19.30
CA GLN A 144 -13.52 3.33 18.10
C GLN A 144 -13.19 4.66 17.41
N PRO A 145 -12.82 4.65 16.11
CA PRO A 145 -12.59 5.89 15.39
C PRO A 145 -13.82 6.79 15.36
N SER A 146 -13.60 8.08 15.44
CA SER A 146 -14.64 9.10 15.34
C SER A 146 -15.19 9.21 13.92
N ALA A 147 -16.33 9.85 13.75
CA ALA A 147 -16.88 10.15 12.43
C ALA A 147 -15.91 10.98 11.59
N ALA A 148 -15.25 11.99 12.18
CA ALA A 148 -14.25 12.81 11.50
C ALA A 148 -13.04 11.99 11.01
N GLN A 149 -12.55 11.04 11.81
CA GLN A 149 -11.49 10.13 11.39
C GLN A 149 -11.93 9.20 10.24
N CYS A 150 -13.17 8.73 10.26
CA CYS A 150 -13.72 7.95 9.16
C CYS A 150 -13.85 8.76 7.86
N GLU A 151 -14.31 10.01 7.96
CA GLU A 151 -14.41 10.95 6.83
C GLU A 151 -13.02 11.26 6.25
N GLN A 152 -12.05 11.53 7.10
CA GLN A 152 -10.68 11.78 6.68
C GLN A 152 -10.05 10.56 5.99
N LEU A 153 -10.31 9.35 6.49
CA LEU A 153 -9.85 8.12 5.84
C LEU A 153 -10.54 7.92 4.48
N ALA A 154 -11.83 8.21 4.38
CA ALA A 154 -12.56 8.15 3.10
C ALA A 154 -11.99 9.14 2.08
N GLU A 155 -11.68 10.35 2.49
CA GLU A 155 -11.03 11.35 1.65
C GLU A 155 -9.65 10.89 1.18
N LEU A 156 -8.82 10.34 2.08
CA LEU A 156 -7.52 9.77 1.74
C LEU A 156 -7.63 8.64 0.71
N CYS A 157 -8.62 7.77 0.85
CA CYS A 157 -8.86 6.69 -0.11
C CYS A 157 -9.16 7.24 -1.51
N THR A 158 -10.02 8.25 -1.60
CA THR A 158 -10.36 8.86 -2.90
C THR A 158 -9.17 9.59 -3.50
N GLN A 159 -8.41 10.36 -2.70
CA GLN A 159 -7.19 11.05 -3.14
C GLN A 159 -6.12 10.05 -3.62
N THR A 160 -5.94 8.96 -2.89
CA THR A 160 -4.99 7.91 -3.27
C THR A 160 -5.37 7.28 -4.61
N VAL A 161 -6.63 6.86 -4.79
CA VAL A 161 -7.08 6.30 -6.08
C VAL A 161 -6.91 7.30 -7.21
N GLN A 162 -7.25 8.58 -7.01
CA GLN A 162 -7.06 9.63 -8.01
C GLN A 162 -5.58 9.82 -8.38
N SER A 163 -4.71 9.90 -7.38
CA SER A 163 -3.27 10.06 -7.59
C SER A 163 -2.70 8.90 -8.41
N PHE A 164 -3.08 7.67 -8.09
CA PHE A 164 -2.66 6.48 -8.84
C PHE A 164 -3.22 6.48 -10.27
N TRP A 165 -4.48 6.87 -10.45
CA TRP A 165 -5.10 6.99 -11.76
C TRP A 165 -4.37 7.99 -12.66
N GLN A 166 -3.99 9.16 -12.15
CA GLN A 166 -3.20 10.16 -12.88
C GLN A 166 -1.83 9.63 -13.32
N GLN A 167 -1.30 8.65 -12.60
CA GLN A 167 -0.05 7.95 -12.92
C GLN A 167 -0.26 6.73 -13.83
N GLY A 168 -1.47 6.55 -14.35
CA GLY A 168 -1.82 5.42 -15.21
C GLY A 168 -2.00 4.10 -14.46
N ILE A 169 -2.36 4.14 -13.16
CA ILE A 169 -2.50 2.97 -12.30
C ILE A 169 -3.95 2.83 -11.83
N ASP A 170 -4.61 1.76 -12.23
CA ASP A 170 -5.97 1.40 -11.79
C ASP A 170 -5.93 0.60 -10.49
N LEU A 171 -5.69 1.29 -9.37
CA LEU A 171 -5.45 0.68 -8.05
C LEU A 171 -6.59 -0.24 -7.59
N VAL A 172 -7.83 0.10 -7.89
CA VAL A 172 -9.03 -0.62 -7.43
C VAL A 172 -9.82 -1.29 -8.57
N HIS A 173 -9.15 -1.48 -9.71
CA HIS A 173 -9.68 -2.21 -10.88
C HIS A 173 -10.97 -1.65 -11.48
N LEU A 174 -11.08 -0.32 -11.57
CA LEU A 174 -12.26 0.36 -12.12
C LEU A 174 -12.49 0.03 -13.58
N GLN A 175 -11.43 0.02 -14.40
CA GLN A 175 -11.52 -0.32 -15.82
C GLN A 175 -12.00 -1.75 -16.03
N GLN A 176 -11.45 -2.72 -15.27
CA GLN A 176 -11.87 -4.10 -15.36
C GLN A 176 -13.34 -4.26 -14.97
N ARG A 177 -13.77 -3.59 -13.90
CA ARG A 177 -15.18 -3.62 -13.46
C ARG A 177 -16.09 -3.01 -14.52
N SER A 178 -15.64 -1.94 -15.17
CA SER A 178 -16.38 -1.33 -16.29
C SER A 178 -16.47 -2.29 -17.49
N ALA A 179 -15.40 -3.04 -17.79
CA ALA A 179 -15.42 -4.08 -18.82
C ALA A 179 -16.40 -5.21 -18.50
N LEU A 180 -16.44 -5.65 -17.23
CA LEU A 180 -17.37 -6.69 -16.79
C LEU A 180 -18.84 -6.25 -16.90
N GLN A 181 -19.13 -4.97 -16.68
CA GLN A 181 -20.49 -4.43 -16.79
C GLN A 181 -20.95 -4.15 -18.23
N ASN A 182 -20.04 -3.64 -19.05
CA ASN A 182 -20.41 -3.12 -20.39
C ASN A 182 -19.91 -4.00 -21.54
N GLY A 183 -19.06 -4.97 -21.28
CA GLY A 183 -18.32 -5.78 -22.24
C GLY A 183 -16.93 -5.25 -22.56
N VAL A 184 -16.03 -6.16 -22.91
CA VAL A 184 -14.64 -5.83 -23.28
C VAL A 184 -14.64 -4.98 -24.53
N GLY A 185 -13.88 -3.89 -24.53
CA GLY A 185 -13.84 -2.90 -25.61
C GLY A 185 -15.03 -1.92 -25.63
N ARG A 186 -15.91 -1.98 -24.61
CA ARG A 186 -17.03 -1.06 -24.41
C ARG A 186 -17.00 -0.43 -23.02
N GLU A 187 -15.82 -0.41 -22.40
CA GLU A 187 -15.62 0.18 -21.09
C GLU A 187 -15.96 1.67 -21.12
N LYS A 188 -16.81 2.11 -20.21
CA LYS A 188 -17.09 3.52 -19.99
C LYS A 188 -15.98 4.22 -19.19
N ILE A 189 -15.29 3.44 -18.36
CA ILE A 189 -14.18 3.89 -17.51
C ILE A 189 -12.91 3.21 -18.01
N THR A 190 -11.96 4.01 -18.49
CA THR A 190 -10.65 3.54 -18.94
C THR A 190 -9.56 4.42 -18.33
N ILE A 191 -8.39 3.83 -18.07
CA ILE A 191 -7.26 4.53 -17.45
C ILE A 191 -6.75 5.71 -18.30
N LYS A 192 -7.06 5.74 -19.59
CA LYS A 192 -6.71 6.82 -20.50
C LYS A 192 -7.61 8.04 -20.37
N ASN A 193 -8.77 7.89 -19.75
CA ASN A 193 -9.73 8.95 -19.54
C ASN A 193 -9.51 9.62 -18.19
N ALA A 194 -10.22 10.72 -17.94
CA ALA A 194 -10.25 11.32 -16.60
C ALA A 194 -10.69 10.29 -15.56
N CYS A 195 -10.17 10.41 -14.34
CA CYS A 195 -10.63 9.60 -13.23
C CYS A 195 -12.14 9.80 -13.03
N PRO A 196 -12.92 8.73 -12.85
CA PRO A 196 -14.34 8.87 -12.54
C PRO A 196 -14.54 9.64 -11.23
N GLN A 197 -15.73 10.17 -11.02
CA GLN A 197 -16.07 10.76 -9.73
C GLN A 197 -16.02 9.68 -8.66
N LEU A 198 -15.17 9.89 -7.65
CA LEU A 198 -14.98 8.94 -6.56
C LEU A 198 -15.76 9.37 -5.32
N GLN A 199 -16.37 8.40 -4.66
CA GLN A 199 -16.98 8.55 -3.35
C GLN A 199 -16.50 7.38 -2.48
N ALA A 200 -16.13 7.64 -1.23
CA ALA A 200 -15.74 6.60 -0.31
C ALA A 200 -16.59 6.66 0.97
N ASP A 201 -16.93 5.50 1.50
CA ASP A 201 -17.61 5.31 2.79
C ASP A 201 -16.77 4.32 3.62
N VAL A 202 -16.34 4.74 4.78
CA VAL A 202 -15.53 3.94 5.69
C VAL A 202 -16.33 3.61 6.94
N ARG A 203 -16.38 2.34 7.27
CA ARG A 203 -17.09 1.83 8.44
C ARG A 203 -16.19 0.93 9.27
N PHE A 204 -16.15 1.20 10.56
CA PHE A 204 -15.53 0.30 11.51
C PHE A 204 -16.60 -0.62 12.09
N LEU A 205 -16.48 -1.89 11.76
CA LEU A 205 -17.42 -2.92 12.21
C LEU A 205 -17.24 -3.17 13.71
N PRO A 206 -18.34 -3.42 14.47
CA PRO A 206 -18.25 -3.88 15.84
C PRO A 206 -17.48 -5.22 15.89
N MET A 207 -16.75 -5.41 16.96
CA MET A 207 -16.03 -6.67 17.23
C MET A 207 -16.96 -7.72 17.77
#